data_96752b9725e15a615b803888d4b60990
#
_entry.id   96752b9725e15a615b803888d4b60990
#
_cell.length_a   1.000
_cell.length_b   1.000
_cell.length_c   1.000
_cell.angle_alpha   90.00
_cell.angle_beta   90.00
_cell.angle_gamma   90.00
#
_symmetry.space_group_name_H-M   'P 1'
#
loop_
_entity.id
_entity.type
_entity.pdbx_description
1 polymer ?
#
loop_
_entity_poly.entity_id
_entity_poly.type
_entity_poly.pdbx_seq_one_letter_code
_entity_poly.pdbx_strand_id
1 'polypeptide(L)'
;LPSXXXXPYGSFPKAEKLGYSFAGFRTSDGKTITENSIVNGNAVVTAQWTATSYTGKTYTDVNKSDWFYNYVMELSEQGIVGGNGDGTFAPNRPTSTGEMLKLVLLSTGHKEQKPSTAHWASGYATYAYSMGFAAQNYSDYQLDNGISRLDVARFAAKALGYGASNTTSPFADVNDGYVTALYEAGVFIGTKVGDLTYFYPNSSITRAEVATIVYRIYQLSSLDQKQKIYYKDYTLDVLEGVPTNTYNQSAFVKNGSIMTYNDPSVRTRVGIDVSQYQGDVDWNAVARTDVDFVIARVGGRGYTVGAIYDDTKFDEYADGAARAGLQVGAYFFSQAVSVAEAQEEAYHVLDKLRGHEITGPVVFDWEVIGKSEARTYGIETGVLCAAANAFCEIIKDAGYDPMIYITDYAGYVKYDLSEVMDYPLWYARYGVDAPSFYYDFAMWQYSSKGSVDGIKGNVDMDIWFIK
;
A
#
# COMPACT_ATOMS: atom_id res chain seq x y z
N LEU A 1 -24.98 -39.88 2.32
CA LEU A 1 -24.83 -38.43 2.02
C LEU A 1 -23.52 -37.94 2.59
N PRO A 2 -22.66 -37.27 1.84
CA PRO A 2 -21.43 -36.73 2.41
C PRO A 2 -21.72 -35.63 3.44
N SER A 3 -21.04 -35.64 4.57
CA SER A 3 -21.19 -34.64 5.63
C SER A 3 -20.61 -33.27 5.18
N UNK A 4 -21.29 -32.20 5.25
CA UNK A 4 -20.89 -31.04 4.87
C UNK A 4 -19.97 -30.59 5.77
N UNK A 5 -19.20 -30.40 5.44
CA UNK A 5 -18.43 -30.00 6.14
C UNK A 5 -18.68 -28.79 6.40
N UNK A 6 -18.80 -28.45 7.20
CA UNK A 6 -19.02 -27.49 7.59
C UNK A 6 -18.04 -26.65 7.34
N UNK A 7 -17.92 -26.00 6.77
CA UNK A 7 -17.17 -25.21 6.57
C UNK A 7 -17.28 -24.27 7.44
N PRO A 8 -16.27 -23.59 7.62
CA PRO A 8 -16.36 -22.37 8.42
C PRO A 8 -17.08 -21.26 7.66
N TYR A 9 -17.57 -20.28 8.37
CA TYR A 9 -18.28 -19.14 7.73
C TYR A 9 -17.37 -18.39 6.74
N GLY A 10 -16.06 -18.37 6.99
CA GLY A 10 -15.13 -17.56 6.17
C GLY A 10 -15.24 -16.07 6.51
N SER A 11 -14.77 -15.22 5.61
CA SER A 11 -14.74 -13.77 5.82
C SER A 11 -16.13 -13.16 5.92
N PHE A 12 -16.33 -12.31 6.93
CA PHE A 12 -17.57 -11.56 7.09
C PHE A 12 -17.46 -10.18 6.42
N PRO A 13 -18.59 -9.63 5.94
CA PRO A 13 -18.60 -8.23 5.50
C PRO A 13 -18.15 -7.30 6.64
N LYS A 14 -17.38 -6.29 6.31
CA LYS A 14 -16.98 -5.28 7.28
C LYS A 14 -18.22 -4.53 7.77
N ALA A 15 -18.46 -4.53 9.06
CA ALA A 15 -19.59 -3.85 9.67
C ALA A 15 -19.12 -2.52 10.29
N GLU A 16 -19.76 -1.42 9.92
CA GLU A 16 -19.44 -0.08 10.44
C GLU A 16 -20.71 0.61 10.91
N LYS A 17 -20.60 1.40 11.97
CA LYS A 17 -21.69 2.19 12.53
C LYS A 17 -21.12 3.42 13.21
N LEU A 18 -21.44 4.60 12.67
CA LEU A 18 -20.96 5.88 13.20
C LEU A 18 -21.25 6.02 14.69
N GLY A 19 -20.24 6.34 15.47
CA GLY A 19 -20.36 6.49 16.92
C GLY A 19 -20.27 5.19 17.70
N TYR A 20 -19.93 4.06 17.02
CA TYR A 20 -19.84 2.75 17.69
C TYR A 20 -18.62 1.96 17.17
N SER A 21 -18.02 1.20 18.08
CA SER A 21 -17.00 0.20 17.73
C SER A 21 -17.69 -1.16 17.52
N PHE A 22 -17.26 -1.88 16.48
CA PHE A 22 -17.77 -3.21 16.19
C PHE A 22 -17.31 -4.20 17.26
N ALA A 23 -18.25 -4.96 17.83
CA ALA A 23 -18.00 -5.89 18.94
C ALA A 23 -18.20 -7.37 18.54
N GLY A 24 -18.32 -7.65 17.23
CA GLY A 24 -18.44 -9.02 16.73
C GLY A 24 -19.84 -9.33 16.19
N PHE A 25 -20.03 -10.58 15.76
CA PHE A 25 -21.34 -11.08 15.30
C PHE A 25 -21.92 -12.09 16.30
N ARG A 26 -23.24 -12.08 16.46
CA ARG A 26 -23.98 -13.08 17.26
C ARG A 26 -25.19 -13.62 16.51
N THR A 27 -25.48 -14.88 16.74
CA THR A 27 -26.73 -15.53 16.32
C THR A 27 -27.91 -15.08 17.21
N SER A 28 -29.11 -15.36 16.78
CA SER A 28 -30.33 -15.03 17.54
C SER A 28 -30.42 -15.71 18.92
N ASP A 29 -29.71 -16.84 19.09
CA ASP A 29 -29.60 -17.55 20.39
C ASP A 29 -28.42 -17.06 21.24
N GLY A 30 -27.76 -15.99 20.80
CA GLY A 30 -26.68 -15.32 21.55
C GLY A 30 -25.26 -15.87 21.38
N LYS A 31 -25.07 -16.87 20.52
CA LYS A 31 -23.77 -17.47 20.28
C LYS A 31 -22.89 -16.53 19.45
N THR A 32 -21.67 -16.27 19.88
CA THR A 32 -20.68 -15.48 19.12
C THR A 32 -20.21 -16.28 17.92
N ILE A 33 -20.17 -15.65 16.76
CA ILE A 33 -19.74 -16.23 15.48
C ILE A 33 -18.48 -15.53 15.01
N THR A 34 -17.49 -16.33 14.64
CA THR A 34 -16.22 -15.89 14.04
C THR A 34 -16.09 -16.51 12.65
N GLU A 35 -15.11 -16.06 11.90
CA GLU A 35 -14.80 -16.61 10.57
C GLU A 35 -14.53 -18.12 10.62
N ASN A 36 -13.99 -18.60 11.75
CA ASN A 36 -13.68 -20.01 11.97
C ASN A 36 -14.84 -20.83 12.54
N SER A 37 -15.98 -20.19 12.85
CA SER A 37 -17.17 -20.91 13.36
C SER A 37 -17.75 -21.80 12.26
N ILE A 38 -18.10 -23.03 12.61
CA ILE A 38 -18.59 -24.00 11.65
C ILE A 38 -20.07 -23.69 11.29
N VAL A 39 -20.36 -23.68 10.02
CA VAL A 39 -21.72 -23.50 9.49
C VAL A 39 -22.51 -24.79 9.72
N ASN A 40 -23.55 -24.73 10.54
CA ASN A 40 -24.43 -25.88 10.84
C ASN A 40 -25.84 -25.73 10.26
N GLY A 41 -26.01 -24.77 9.34
CA GLY A 41 -27.29 -24.48 8.70
C GLY A 41 -27.50 -22.98 8.53
N ASN A 42 -28.63 -22.59 8.01
CA ASN A 42 -28.99 -21.18 7.83
C ASN A 42 -29.13 -20.51 9.20
N ALA A 43 -28.46 -19.37 9.38
CA ALA A 43 -28.52 -18.57 10.61
C ALA A 43 -28.55 -17.08 10.29
N VAL A 44 -29.34 -16.34 11.05
CA VAL A 44 -29.30 -14.88 11.04
C VAL A 44 -28.25 -14.46 12.06
N VAL A 45 -27.24 -13.73 11.62
CA VAL A 45 -26.24 -13.17 12.52
C VAL A 45 -26.37 -11.65 12.56
N THR A 46 -26.25 -11.07 13.76
CA THR A 46 -26.44 -9.65 14.00
C THR A 46 -25.13 -9.06 14.54
N ALA A 47 -24.71 -7.95 13.93
CA ALA A 47 -23.53 -7.17 14.38
C ALA A 47 -23.82 -6.60 15.77
N GLN A 48 -22.85 -6.72 16.68
CA GLN A 48 -22.90 -6.17 18.04
C GLN A 48 -22.04 -4.90 18.07
N TRP A 49 -22.43 -3.94 18.88
CA TRP A 49 -21.86 -2.61 18.89
C TRP A 49 -21.61 -2.10 20.32
N THR A 50 -20.46 -1.44 20.53
CA THR A 50 -20.16 -0.70 21.77
C THR A 50 -20.06 0.78 21.40
N ALA A 51 -20.71 1.65 22.14
CA ALA A 51 -20.66 3.10 21.89
C ALA A 51 -19.22 3.60 21.99
N THR A 52 -18.78 4.38 21.01
CA THR A 52 -17.44 4.97 20.99
C THR A 52 -17.34 6.05 22.07
N SER A 53 -16.23 6.05 22.81
CA SER A 53 -15.89 7.12 23.75
C SER A 53 -14.83 8.02 23.09
N TYR A 54 -15.23 9.20 22.67
CA TYR A 54 -14.31 10.19 22.12
C TYR A 54 -13.46 10.81 23.24
N THR A 55 -12.15 10.83 23.05
CA THR A 55 -11.18 11.30 24.06
C THR A 55 -10.47 12.59 23.66
N GLY A 56 -10.68 13.05 22.44
CA GLY A 56 -10.05 14.25 21.89
C GLY A 56 -10.72 15.55 22.36
N LYS A 57 -10.70 16.54 21.49
CA LYS A 57 -11.28 17.88 21.77
C LYS A 57 -12.77 17.76 22.05
N THR A 58 -13.23 18.60 22.99
CA THR A 58 -14.66 18.81 23.25
C THR A 58 -15.02 20.25 22.90
N TYR A 59 -16.28 20.48 22.58
CA TYR A 59 -16.79 21.81 22.22
C TYR A 59 -17.97 22.14 23.12
N THR A 60 -18.01 23.38 23.60
CA THR A 60 -19.06 23.83 24.57
C THR A 60 -20.44 23.91 23.93
N ASP A 61 -20.50 23.93 22.57
CA ASP A 61 -21.73 24.08 21.80
C ASP A 61 -22.04 22.84 20.94
N VAL A 62 -21.46 21.66 21.29
CA VAL A 62 -21.74 20.37 20.64
C VAL A 62 -22.11 19.36 21.72
N ASN A 63 -23.37 18.96 21.76
CA ASN A 63 -23.92 18.06 22.78
C ASN A 63 -24.14 16.66 22.22
N LYS A 64 -24.06 15.63 23.06
CA LYS A 64 -24.29 14.23 22.66
C LYS A 64 -25.64 13.99 22.01
N SER A 65 -26.63 14.83 22.31
CA SER A 65 -27.99 14.75 21.72
C SER A 65 -28.09 15.38 20.34
N ASP A 66 -27.07 16.13 19.91
CA ASP A 66 -27.11 16.81 18.60
C ASP A 66 -26.95 15.77 17.46
N TRP A 67 -27.74 15.93 16.41
CA TRP A 67 -27.72 15.00 15.26
C TRP A 67 -26.34 14.93 14.59
N PHE A 68 -25.56 16.02 14.70
CA PHE A 68 -24.23 16.12 14.11
C PHE A 68 -23.09 15.69 15.06
N TYR A 69 -23.39 15.34 16.31
CA TYR A 69 -22.38 15.08 17.37
C TYR A 69 -21.32 14.07 16.90
N ASN A 70 -21.76 12.89 16.48
CA ASN A 70 -20.81 11.83 16.10
C ASN A 70 -19.95 12.19 14.90
N TYR A 71 -20.50 12.95 13.94
CA TYR A 71 -19.75 13.41 12.76
C TYR A 71 -18.63 14.38 13.18
N VAL A 72 -18.97 15.36 14.01
CA VAL A 72 -18.01 16.36 14.48
C VAL A 72 -16.91 15.71 15.33
N MET A 73 -17.31 14.84 16.26
CA MET A 73 -16.35 14.20 17.16
C MET A 73 -15.41 13.26 16.41
N GLU A 74 -15.91 12.46 15.48
CA GLU A 74 -15.07 11.57 14.66
C GLU A 74 -14.04 12.36 13.85
N LEU A 75 -14.47 13.39 13.12
CA LEU A 75 -13.58 14.23 12.33
C LEU A 75 -12.57 14.99 13.21
N SER A 76 -12.95 15.32 14.45
CA SER A 76 -12.07 15.98 15.42
C SER A 76 -10.98 15.03 15.91
N GLU A 77 -11.32 13.75 16.17
CA GLU A 77 -10.32 12.72 16.53
C GLU A 77 -9.33 12.49 15.39
N GLN A 78 -9.80 12.59 14.13
CA GLN A 78 -8.94 12.45 12.94
C GLN A 78 -8.14 13.72 12.61
N GLY A 79 -8.35 14.81 13.33
CA GLY A 79 -7.66 16.09 13.08
C GLY A 79 -8.16 16.84 11.85
N ILE A 80 -9.24 16.39 11.24
CA ILE A 80 -9.81 17.02 10.01
C ILE A 80 -10.54 18.31 10.35
N VAL A 81 -11.33 18.32 11.44
CA VAL A 81 -12.00 19.53 11.91
C VAL A 81 -11.39 20.02 13.23
N GLY A 82 -11.46 21.33 13.44
CA GLY A 82 -11.11 21.96 14.69
C GLY A 82 -12.16 23.01 15.05
N GLY A 83 -12.17 23.42 16.30
CA GLY A 83 -13.03 24.53 16.74
C GLY A 83 -12.44 25.88 16.35
N ASN A 84 -13.07 26.93 16.85
CA ASN A 84 -12.69 28.33 16.59
C ASN A 84 -11.50 28.81 17.45
N GLY A 85 -10.97 27.92 18.34
CA GLY A 85 -9.89 28.30 19.26
C GLY A 85 -10.39 28.83 20.61
N ASP A 86 -11.66 29.13 20.70
CA ASP A 86 -12.32 29.62 21.95
C ASP A 86 -13.11 28.52 22.69
N GLY A 87 -12.97 27.26 22.22
CA GLY A 87 -13.69 26.12 22.79
C GLY A 87 -15.04 25.85 22.13
N THR A 88 -15.40 26.59 21.08
CA THR A 88 -16.65 26.36 20.32
C THR A 88 -16.38 25.74 18.95
N PHE A 89 -17.41 25.05 18.41
CA PHE A 89 -17.43 24.54 17.02
C PHE A 89 -18.22 25.46 16.10
N ALA A 90 -19.22 26.15 16.60
CA ALA A 90 -20.17 27.02 15.90
C ALA A 90 -20.96 26.26 14.82
N PRO A 91 -21.74 25.22 15.19
CA PRO A 91 -22.40 24.32 14.22
C PRO A 91 -23.36 25.00 13.26
N ASN A 92 -24.00 26.09 13.66
CA ASN A 92 -25.01 26.80 12.85
C ASN A 92 -24.42 27.92 11.98
N ARG A 93 -23.11 28.20 12.10
CA ARG A 93 -22.46 29.25 11.29
C ARG A 93 -22.28 28.76 9.86
N PRO A 94 -22.54 29.61 8.85
CA PRO A 94 -22.19 29.28 7.46
C PRO A 94 -20.68 28.98 7.33
N THR A 95 -20.35 28.00 6.52
CA THR A 95 -18.95 27.62 6.22
C THR A 95 -18.40 28.53 5.12
N SER A 96 -17.19 29.02 5.29
CA SER A 96 -16.53 29.83 4.27
C SER A 96 -15.90 28.95 3.18
N THR A 97 -15.62 29.54 2.04
CA THR A 97 -14.93 28.86 0.92
C THR A 97 -13.58 28.29 1.38
N GLY A 98 -12.80 29.10 2.09
CA GLY A 98 -11.49 28.66 2.60
C GLY A 98 -11.59 27.45 3.54
N GLU A 99 -12.57 27.47 4.44
CA GLU A 99 -12.81 26.33 5.34
C GLU A 99 -13.18 25.07 4.56
N MET A 100 -14.07 25.21 3.57
CA MET A 100 -14.51 24.05 2.79
C MET A 100 -13.37 23.47 1.96
N LEU A 101 -12.53 24.30 1.33
CA LEU A 101 -11.38 23.83 0.57
C LEU A 101 -10.44 22.99 1.46
N LYS A 102 -10.12 23.52 2.64
CA LYS A 102 -9.28 22.78 3.61
C LYS A 102 -9.92 21.45 4.00
N LEU A 103 -11.19 21.47 4.40
CA LEU A 103 -11.87 20.29 4.94
C LEU A 103 -11.98 19.16 3.91
N VAL A 104 -12.35 19.49 2.67
CA VAL A 104 -12.45 18.50 1.59
C VAL A 104 -11.06 17.93 1.27
N LEU A 105 -10.04 18.79 1.11
CA LEU A 105 -8.70 18.31 0.77
C LEU A 105 -8.13 17.40 1.87
N LEU A 106 -8.27 17.77 3.13
CA LEU A 106 -7.80 16.91 4.23
C LEU A 106 -8.59 15.59 4.28
N SER A 107 -9.91 15.64 4.06
CA SER A 107 -10.74 14.42 4.09
C SER A 107 -10.49 13.50 2.89
N THR A 108 -9.88 14.01 1.81
CA THR A 108 -9.47 13.20 0.66
C THR A 108 -7.97 12.84 0.70
N GLY A 109 -7.32 12.99 1.85
CA GLY A 109 -5.94 12.55 2.07
C GLY A 109 -4.86 13.51 1.59
N HIS A 110 -5.23 14.70 1.11
CA HIS A 110 -4.22 15.68 0.69
C HIS A 110 -3.59 16.34 1.93
N LYS A 111 -2.32 16.72 1.81
CA LYS A 111 -1.56 17.32 2.91
C LYS A 111 -1.99 18.76 3.17
N GLU A 112 -1.71 19.22 4.39
CA GLU A 112 -1.89 20.63 4.74
C GLU A 112 -1.10 21.53 3.78
N GLN A 113 -1.74 22.65 3.36
CA GLN A 113 -1.15 23.62 2.44
C GLN A 113 -0.72 24.88 3.17
N LYS A 114 0.50 25.34 2.91
CA LYS A 114 1.00 26.60 3.47
C LYS A 114 0.36 27.77 2.71
N PRO A 115 0.03 28.88 3.40
CA PRO A 115 -0.52 30.05 2.71
C PRO A 115 0.38 30.56 1.58
N SER A 116 -0.23 30.91 0.45
CA SER A 116 0.46 31.49 -0.69
C SER A 116 0.30 33.02 -0.77
N THR A 117 -0.65 33.57 0.03
CA THR A 117 -0.90 35.01 0.22
C THR A 117 -1.03 35.29 1.72
N ALA A 118 -1.58 36.46 2.09
CA ALA A 118 -1.84 36.81 3.48
C ALA A 118 -2.97 35.97 4.11
N HIS A 119 -3.87 35.42 3.30
CA HIS A 119 -5.00 34.64 3.82
C HIS A 119 -4.58 33.20 4.12
N TRP A 120 -4.93 32.69 5.29
CA TRP A 120 -4.51 31.36 5.77
C TRP A 120 -4.90 30.20 4.81
N ALA A 121 -6.01 30.33 4.08
CA ALA A 121 -6.52 29.29 3.18
C ALA A 121 -6.02 29.43 1.73
N SER A 122 -5.20 30.44 1.42
CA SER A 122 -4.77 30.72 0.03
C SER A 122 -3.98 29.57 -0.58
N GLY A 123 -3.19 28.83 0.21
CA GLY A 123 -2.48 27.66 -0.26
C GLY A 123 -3.43 26.55 -0.72
N TYR A 124 -4.51 26.32 0.02
CA TYR A 124 -5.53 25.33 -0.36
C TYR A 124 -6.23 25.75 -1.66
N ALA A 125 -6.51 27.05 -1.84
CA ALA A 125 -7.12 27.57 -3.08
C ALA A 125 -6.20 27.37 -4.29
N THR A 126 -4.93 27.75 -4.13
CA THR A 126 -3.91 27.59 -5.18
C THR A 126 -3.75 26.11 -5.55
N TYR A 127 -3.65 25.24 -4.54
CA TYR A 127 -3.51 23.80 -4.75
C TYR A 127 -4.74 23.22 -5.46
N ALA A 128 -5.95 23.53 -4.96
CA ALA A 128 -7.20 23.04 -5.56
C ALA A 128 -7.34 23.45 -7.03
N TYR A 129 -6.94 24.69 -7.33
CA TYR A 129 -6.97 25.20 -8.70
C TYR A 129 -5.93 24.50 -9.59
N SER A 130 -4.70 24.34 -9.09
CA SER A 130 -3.63 23.68 -9.87
C SER A 130 -3.95 22.20 -10.18
N MET A 131 -4.71 21.54 -9.29
CA MET A 131 -5.15 20.16 -9.49
C MET A 131 -6.42 20.04 -10.34
N GLY A 132 -7.01 21.16 -10.75
CA GLY A 132 -8.27 21.17 -11.52
C GLY A 132 -9.51 20.85 -10.70
N PHE A 133 -9.39 20.77 -9.37
CA PHE A 133 -10.53 20.50 -8.49
C PHE A 133 -11.45 21.72 -8.40
N ALA A 134 -10.86 22.91 -8.27
CA ALA A 134 -11.61 24.18 -8.23
C ALA A 134 -11.62 24.82 -9.62
N ALA A 135 -12.75 25.47 -9.97
CA ALA A 135 -12.92 26.11 -11.27
C ALA A 135 -12.12 27.42 -11.39
N GLN A 136 -11.71 27.97 -10.26
CA GLN A 136 -10.94 29.22 -10.20
C GLN A 136 -10.01 29.24 -9.01
N ASN A 137 -8.97 30.04 -9.07
CA ASN A 137 -8.12 30.33 -7.93
C ASN A 137 -8.77 31.50 -7.15
N TYR A 138 -9.32 31.18 -5.98
CA TYR A 138 -10.07 32.14 -5.17
C TYR A 138 -9.14 33.21 -4.59
N SER A 139 -9.54 34.46 -4.69
CA SER A 139 -8.87 35.59 -4.02
C SER A 139 -9.11 35.55 -2.50
N ASP A 140 -8.24 36.21 -1.74
CA ASP A 140 -8.36 36.27 -0.26
C ASP A 140 -9.77 36.68 0.18
N TYR A 141 -10.36 37.69 -0.49
CA TYR A 141 -11.72 38.16 -0.19
C TYR A 141 -12.76 37.04 -0.40
N GLN A 142 -12.63 36.26 -1.49
CA GLN A 142 -13.57 35.17 -1.80
C GLN A 142 -13.45 34.02 -0.79
N LEU A 143 -12.27 33.81 -0.21
CA LEU A 143 -12.05 32.73 0.75
C LEU A 143 -12.83 32.92 2.05
N ASP A 144 -13.17 34.16 2.42
CA ASP A 144 -14.00 34.44 3.59
C ASP A 144 -15.51 34.35 3.31
N ASN A 145 -15.91 34.34 2.06
CA ASN A 145 -17.34 34.29 1.66
C ASN A 145 -17.85 32.84 1.79
N GLY A 146 -19.17 32.74 2.01
CA GLY A 146 -19.83 31.40 2.01
C GLY A 146 -19.77 30.76 0.63
N ILE A 147 -19.65 29.43 0.62
CA ILE A 147 -19.65 28.63 -0.60
C ILE A 147 -21.03 28.00 -0.84
N SER A 148 -21.45 27.87 -2.09
CA SER A 148 -22.73 27.24 -2.43
C SER A 148 -22.64 25.72 -2.34
N ARG A 149 -23.77 25.04 -2.03
CA ARG A 149 -23.83 23.57 -2.01
C ARG A 149 -23.41 22.97 -3.36
N LEU A 150 -23.72 23.64 -4.47
CA LEU A 150 -23.33 23.17 -5.81
C LEU A 150 -21.80 23.20 -5.99
N ASP A 151 -21.15 24.28 -5.54
CA ASP A 151 -19.70 24.39 -5.67
C ASP A 151 -18.98 23.40 -4.75
N VAL A 152 -19.53 23.15 -3.54
CA VAL A 152 -19.04 22.11 -2.65
C VAL A 152 -19.09 20.75 -3.34
N ALA A 153 -20.23 20.40 -3.95
CA ALA A 153 -20.41 19.10 -4.61
C ALA A 153 -19.43 18.93 -5.79
N ARG A 154 -19.31 19.94 -6.64
CA ARG A 154 -18.39 19.90 -7.79
C ARG A 154 -16.93 19.74 -7.35
N PHE A 155 -16.54 20.48 -6.32
CA PHE A 155 -15.19 20.44 -5.77
C PHE A 155 -14.92 19.07 -5.13
N ALA A 156 -15.84 18.58 -4.30
CA ALA A 156 -15.68 17.29 -3.62
C ALA A 156 -15.63 16.12 -4.61
N ALA A 157 -16.47 16.13 -5.64
CA ALA A 157 -16.45 15.07 -6.67
C ALA A 157 -15.09 15.00 -7.36
N LYS A 158 -14.57 16.15 -7.78
CA LYS A 158 -13.27 16.21 -8.45
C LYS A 158 -12.13 15.79 -7.52
N ALA A 159 -12.16 16.23 -6.26
CA ALA A 159 -11.13 15.87 -5.27
C ALA A 159 -11.14 14.36 -4.96
N LEU A 160 -12.31 13.72 -5.05
CA LEU A 160 -12.47 12.26 -4.91
C LEU A 160 -12.19 11.50 -6.23
N GLY A 161 -11.93 12.19 -7.34
CA GLY A 161 -11.69 11.56 -8.63
C GLY A 161 -12.94 11.13 -9.39
N TYR A 162 -14.14 11.55 -8.94
CA TYR A 162 -15.39 11.19 -9.63
C TYR A 162 -15.57 12.05 -10.89
N GLY A 163 -15.92 11.39 -11.99
CA GLY A 163 -16.41 12.05 -13.19
C GLY A 163 -17.89 12.43 -13.04
N ALA A 164 -18.38 13.28 -13.95
CA ALA A 164 -19.80 13.62 -13.97
C ALA A 164 -20.64 12.39 -14.39
N SER A 165 -21.64 12.03 -13.58
CA SER A 165 -22.57 10.94 -13.90
C SER A 165 -23.45 11.33 -15.10
N ASN A 166 -23.77 10.36 -15.93
CA ASN A 166 -24.66 10.50 -17.08
C ASN A 166 -26.11 10.05 -16.76
N THR A 167 -26.38 9.65 -15.52
CA THR A 167 -27.72 9.25 -15.12
C THR A 167 -28.60 10.47 -14.84
N THR A 168 -29.91 10.25 -14.83
CA THR A 168 -30.86 11.32 -14.52
C THR A 168 -30.68 11.78 -13.07
N SER A 169 -30.64 13.07 -12.86
CA SER A 169 -30.54 13.66 -11.52
C SER A 169 -31.69 13.17 -10.62
N PRO A 170 -31.41 12.74 -9.38
CA PRO A 170 -32.45 12.41 -8.42
C PRO A 170 -33.12 13.63 -7.80
N PHE A 171 -32.61 14.84 -8.09
CA PHE A 171 -33.06 16.08 -7.46
C PHE A 171 -33.92 16.89 -8.41
N ALA A 172 -35.02 17.46 -7.88
CA ALA A 172 -35.99 18.24 -8.65
C ALA A 172 -35.46 19.62 -9.07
N ASP A 173 -34.43 20.12 -8.36
CA ASP A 173 -33.96 21.51 -8.47
C ASP A 173 -32.53 21.67 -9.01
N VAL A 174 -31.87 20.56 -9.40
CA VAL A 174 -30.53 20.61 -9.99
C VAL A 174 -30.34 19.43 -10.95
N ASN A 175 -29.74 19.73 -12.10
CA ASN A 175 -29.33 18.73 -13.08
C ASN A 175 -27.82 18.92 -13.33
N ASP A 176 -27.00 18.28 -12.48
CA ASP A 176 -25.56 18.41 -12.52
C ASP A 176 -24.93 17.03 -12.29
N GLY A 177 -24.09 16.60 -13.22
CA GLY A 177 -23.51 15.25 -13.18
C GLY A 177 -22.63 15.00 -11.96
N TYR A 178 -21.92 16.00 -11.45
CA TYR A 178 -21.11 15.82 -10.23
C TYR A 178 -21.98 15.68 -8.98
N VAL A 179 -23.07 16.43 -8.90
CA VAL A 179 -24.06 16.29 -7.81
C VAL A 179 -24.66 14.88 -7.86
N THR A 180 -25.02 14.41 -9.07
CA THR A 180 -25.57 13.07 -9.27
C THR A 180 -24.57 11.97 -8.85
N ALA A 181 -23.30 12.09 -9.25
CA ALA A 181 -22.25 11.14 -8.88
C ALA A 181 -22.09 11.07 -7.36
N LEU A 182 -22.09 12.21 -6.67
CA LEU A 182 -21.99 12.21 -5.20
C LEU A 182 -23.24 11.74 -4.48
N TYR A 183 -24.40 11.83 -5.12
CA TYR A 183 -25.63 11.19 -4.60
C TYR A 183 -25.48 9.66 -4.70
N GLU A 184 -25.06 9.17 -5.86
CA GLU A 184 -24.82 7.72 -6.08
C GLU A 184 -23.78 7.15 -5.11
N ALA A 185 -22.77 7.96 -4.77
CA ALA A 185 -21.74 7.61 -3.77
C ALA A 185 -22.21 7.79 -2.31
N GLY A 186 -23.44 8.29 -2.08
CA GLY A 186 -23.99 8.47 -0.73
C GLY A 186 -23.49 9.69 0.03
N VAL A 187 -22.73 10.59 -0.62
CA VAL A 187 -22.22 11.82 0.01
C VAL A 187 -23.35 12.83 0.26
N PHE A 188 -24.18 13.08 -0.75
CA PHE A 188 -25.32 13.97 -0.66
C PHE A 188 -26.64 13.17 -0.79
N ILE A 189 -27.54 13.36 0.13
CA ILE A 189 -28.84 12.63 0.13
C ILE A 189 -30.04 13.56 -0.17
N GLY A 190 -29.82 14.87 -0.14
CA GLY A 190 -30.89 15.86 -0.37
C GLY A 190 -31.91 15.95 0.75
N THR A 191 -32.93 16.74 0.53
CA THR A 191 -34.04 16.95 1.46
C THR A 191 -35.35 16.54 0.77
N LYS A 192 -36.10 15.63 1.38
CA LYS A 192 -37.40 15.19 0.85
C LYS A 192 -38.50 16.18 1.20
N VAL A 193 -39.22 16.63 0.17
CA VAL A 193 -40.38 17.53 0.31
C VAL A 193 -41.54 16.91 -0.51
N GLY A 194 -42.49 16.33 0.16
CA GLY A 194 -43.51 15.53 -0.51
C GLY A 194 -42.88 14.32 -1.18
N ASP A 195 -43.17 14.12 -2.46
CA ASP A 195 -42.61 13.00 -3.25
C ASP A 195 -41.28 13.38 -3.97
N LEU A 196 -40.85 14.60 -3.85
CA LEU A 196 -39.64 15.09 -4.53
C LEU A 196 -38.47 15.24 -3.55
N THR A 197 -37.26 15.11 -4.08
CA THR A 197 -36.02 15.37 -3.34
C THR A 197 -35.35 16.62 -3.91
N TYR A 198 -34.90 17.51 -3.03
CA TYR A 198 -34.28 18.78 -3.39
C TYR A 198 -32.85 18.83 -2.90
N PHE A 199 -31.98 19.39 -3.72
CA PHE A 199 -30.56 19.58 -3.40
C PHE A 199 -30.28 20.96 -2.80
N TYR A 200 -31.02 21.98 -3.22
CA TYR A 200 -30.84 23.40 -2.85
C TYR A 200 -29.46 23.94 -3.31
N PRO A 201 -29.16 23.95 -4.61
CA PRO A 201 -27.80 24.21 -5.11
C PRO A 201 -27.20 25.54 -4.71
N ASN A 202 -28.01 26.58 -4.54
CA ASN A 202 -27.57 27.93 -4.25
C ASN A 202 -27.54 28.27 -2.74
N SER A 203 -27.95 27.35 -1.88
CA SER A 203 -27.96 27.59 -0.43
C SER A 203 -26.53 27.58 0.14
N SER A 204 -26.29 28.44 1.12
CA SER A 204 -25.12 28.31 1.98
C SER A 204 -25.27 27.06 2.82
N ILE A 205 -24.15 26.56 3.32
CA ILE A 205 -24.09 25.31 4.09
C ILE A 205 -23.49 25.59 5.48
N THR A 206 -24.13 25.08 6.51
CA THR A 206 -23.66 25.25 7.90
C THR A 206 -22.50 24.32 8.21
N ARG A 207 -21.72 24.65 9.27
CA ARG A 207 -20.59 23.81 9.71
C ARG A 207 -21.04 22.42 10.13
N ALA A 208 -22.22 22.27 10.74
CA ALA A 208 -22.79 20.96 11.10
C ALA A 208 -23.11 20.11 9.85
N GLU A 209 -23.71 20.75 8.82
CA GLU A 209 -23.98 20.05 7.56
C GLU A 209 -22.69 19.66 6.85
N VAL A 210 -21.70 20.57 6.85
CA VAL A 210 -20.37 20.31 6.28
C VAL A 210 -19.71 19.12 6.99
N ALA A 211 -19.79 19.03 8.32
CA ALA A 211 -19.21 17.91 9.05
C ALA A 211 -19.77 16.56 8.57
N THR A 212 -21.09 16.51 8.27
CA THR A 212 -21.71 15.30 7.73
C THR A 212 -21.15 14.95 6.34
N ILE A 213 -21.05 15.94 5.47
CA ILE A 213 -20.55 15.77 4.09
C ILE A 213 -19.06 15.34 4.13
N VAL A 214 -18.26 16.07 4.89
CA VAL A 214 -16.81 15.82 5.03
C VAL A 214 -16.55 14.44 5.64
N TYR A 215 -17.37 14.00 6.61
CA TYR A 215 -17.26 12.65 7.16
C TYR A 215 -17.51 11.58 6.09
N ARG A 216 -18.56 11.76 5.26
CA ARG A 216 -18.86 10.81 4.17
C ARG A 216 -17.74 10.79 3.12
N ILE A 217 -17.20 11.97 2.77
CA ILE A 217 -16.02 12.09 1.90
C ILE A 217 -14.84 11.34 2.52
N TYR A 218 -14.55 11.57 3.81
CA TYR A 218 -13.47 10.92 4.53
C TYR A 218 -13.63 9.39 4.53
N GLN A 219 -14.85 8.90 4.76
CA GLN A 219 -15.11 7.46 4.73
C GLN A 219 -14.83 6.86 3.33
N LEU A 220 -15.30 7.49 2.27
CA LEU A 220 -15.04 7.03 0.90
C LEU A 220 -13.53 7.06 0.60
N SER A 221 -12.90 8.18 0.88
CA SER A 221 -11.47 8.38 0.64
C SER A 221 -10.62 7.41 1.46
N SER A 222 -10.95 7.20 2.74
CA SER A 222 -10.19 6.28 3.59
C SER A 222 -10.37 4.82 3.17
N LEU A 223 -11.55 4.44 2.69
CA LEU A 223 -11.78 3.12 2.10
C LEU A 223 -10.95 2.96 0.83
N ASP A 224 -11.01 3.96 -0.05
CA ASP A 224 -10.26 3.94 -1.31
C ASP A 224 -8.75 3.94 -1.04
N GLN A 225 -8.28 4.77 -0.10
CA GLN A 225 -6.85 4.82 0.27
C GLN A 225 -6.35 3.51 0.90
N LYS A 226 -7.21 2.79 1.63
CA LYS A 226 -6.86 1.47 2.17
C LYS A 226 -6.82 0.39 1.10
N GLN A 227 -7.46 0.63 -0.04
CA GLN A 227 -7.57 -0.35 -1.12
C GLN A 227 -6.69 -0.01 -2.33
N LYS A 228 -6.01 1.14 -2.33
CA LYS A 228 -5.22 1.58 -3.48
C LYS A 228 -3.77 1.85 -3.10
N ILE A 229 -2.89 1.46 -4.00
CA ILE A 229 -1.47 1.80 -3.95
C ILE A 229 -1.20 2.78 -5.10
N TYR A 230 -0.61 3.92 -4.78
CA TYR A 230 -0.23 4.93 -5.78
C TYR A 230 1.27 4.80 -6.06
N TYR A 231 1.61 4.34 -7.26
CA TYR A 231 3.00 4.14 -7.67
C TYR A 231 3.22 4.79 -9.05
N LYS A 232 3.97 5.89 -9.09
CA LYS A 232 4.21 6.70 -10.31
C LYS A 232 2.85 7.06 -10.96
N ASP A 233 2.63 6.64 -12.19
CA ASP A 233 1.39 6.90 -12.94
C ASP A 233 0.35 5.77 -12.77
N TYR A 234 0.61 4.81 -11.87
CA TYR A 234 -0.28 3.67 -11.63
C TYR A 234 -1.11 3.91 -10.36
N THR A 235 -2.39 3.56 -10.45
CA THR A 235 -3.29 3.43 -9.30
C THR A 235 -3.72 1.97 -9.26
N LEU A 236 -3.29 1.25 -8.24
CA LEU A 236 -3.41 -0.22 -8.16
C LEU A 236 -4.30 -0.59 -6.99
N ASP A 237 -5.08 -1.65 -7.15
CA ASP A 237 -5.83 -2.22 -6.04
C ASP A 237 -4.88 -2.92 -5.06
N VAL A 238 -5.16 -2.80 -3.77
CA VAL A 238 -4.46 -3.61 -2.76
C VAL A 238 -4.92 -5.06 -2.92
N LEU A 239 -3.97 -5.97 -3.05
CA LEU A 239 -4.24 -7.40 -3.18
C LEU A 239 -4.70 -7.97 -1.83
N GLU A 240 -5.91 -8.50 -1.81
CA GLU A 240 -6.50 -9.06 -0.58
C GLU A 240 -5.74 -10.32 -0.15
N GLY A 241 -5.47 -10.43 1.14
CA GLY A 241 -4.79 -11.58 1.72
C GLY A 241 -3.27 -11.55 1.64
N VAL A 242 -2.67 -10.65 0.85
CA VAL A 242 -1.21 -10.53 0.76
C VAL A 242 -0.70 -9.77 2.00
N PRO A 243 0.25 -10.34 2.76
CA PRO A 243 0.78 -9.66 3.95
C PRO A 243 1.38 -8.28 3.63
N THR A 244 1.20 -7.34 4.54
CA THR A 244 1.68 -5.97 4.36
C THR A 244 2.96 -5.71 5.17
N ASN A 245 3.75 -4.76 4.70
CA ASN A 245 4.97 -4.30 5.35
C ASN A 245 4.62 -3.67 6.70
N THR A 246 5.16 -4.25 7.76
CA THR A 246 4.95 -3.78 9.15
C THR A 246 6.25 -3.26 9.78
N TYR A 247 7.33 -3.12 9.01
CA TYR A 247 8.60 -2.65 9.55
C TYR A 247 8.50 -1.19 10.03
N ASN A 248 9.05 -0.95 11.21
CA ASN A 248 9.13 0.40 11.81
C ASN A 248 10.11 1.24 10.98
N GLN A 249 9.58 2.20 10.22
CA GLN A 249 10.38 3.03 9.31
C GLN A 249 11.46 3.84 10.03
N SER A 250 11.25 4.20 11.31
CA SER A 250 12.22 4.97 12.09
C SER A 250 13.34 4.11 12.71
N ALA A 251 13.22 2.78 12.62
CA ALA A 251 14.24 1.87 13.15
C ALA A 251 15.43 1.65 12.20
N PHE A 252 15.31 2.07 10.93
CA PHE A 252 16.40 1.94 9.95
C PHE A 252 17.45 3.00 10.21
N VAL A 253 18.70 2.58 10.33
CA VAL A 253 19.86 3.48 10.56
C VAL A 253 20.99 3.06 9.63
N LYS A 254 21.44 4.01 8.81
CA LYS A 254 22.56 3.78 7.88
C LYS A 254 23.85 4.34 8.48
N ASN A 255 24.89 3.51 8.51
CA ASN A 255 26.23 3.87 8.99
C ASN A 255 27.25 3.45 7.92
N GLY A 256 27.71 4.42 7.16
CA GLY A 256 28.56 4.14 5.99
C GLY A 256 27.81 3.35 4.94
N SER A 257 28.32 2.18 4.56
CA SER A 257 27.63 1.26 3.63
C SER A 257 26.63 0.34 4.33
N ILE A 258 26.68 0.23 5.67
CA ILE A 258 25.89 -0.73 6.42
C ILE A 258 24.55 -0.13 6.84
N MET A 259 23.47 -0.86 6.59
CA MET A 259 22.11 -0.56 7.09
C MET A 259 21.80 -1.49 8.26
N THR A 260 21.38 -0.93 9.39
CA THR A 260 20.89 -1.70 10.55
C THR A 260 19.41 -1.39 10.79
N TYR A 261 18.74 -2.32 11.48
CA TYR A 261 17.34 -2.17 11.87
C TYR A 261 17.23 -2.32 13.38
N ASN A 262 16.99 -1.20 14.06
CA ASN A 262 17.06 -1.09 15.52
C ASN A 262 15.69 -1.32 16.19
N ASP A 263 15.09 -2.48 15.91
CA ASP A 263 13.85 -2.94 16.54
C ASP A 263 14.11 -4.34 17.10
N PRO A 264 14.09 -4.52 18.42
CA PRO A 264 14.43 -5.81 19.02
C PRO A 264 13.43 -6.95 18.74
N SER A 265 12.28 -6.65 18.16
CA SER A 265 11.31 -7.68 17.79
C SER A 265 11.70 -8.45 16.53
N VAL A 266 12.66 -7.93 15.74
CA VAL A 266 13.09 -8.54 14.47
C VAL A 266 14.62 -8.65 14.45
N ARG A 267 15.12 -9.86 14.31
CA ARG A 267 16.58 -10.09 14.12
C ARG A 267 16.91 -9.84 12.65
N THR A 268 18.03 -9.16 12.40
CA THR A 268 18.50 -8.92 11.04
C THR A 268 19.91 -9.42 10.80
N ARG A 269 20.27 -9.64 9.54
CA ARG A 269 21.61 -9.94 9.05
C ARG A 269 21.92 -8.98 7.92
N VAL A 270 23.19 -8.57 7.84
CA VAL A 270 23.70 -7.74 6.73
C VAL A 270 24.31 -8.67 5.70
N GLY A 271 24.07 -8.41 4.44
CA GLY A 271 24.60 -9.21 3.35
C GLY A 271 25.02 -8.41 2.15
N ILE A 272 25.58 -9.14 1.21
CA ILE A 272 25.94 -8.62 -0.12
C ILE A 272 25.47 -9.61 -1.18
N ASP A 273 25.19 -9.11 -2.38
CA ASP A 273 25.05 -10.01 -3.52
C ASP A 273 26.14 -9.70 -4.56
N VAL A 274 26.63 -10.75 -5.19
CA VAL A 274 27.83 -10.69 -6.04
C VAL A 274 27.66 -11.51 -7.32
N SER A 275 28.38 -11.07 -8.35
CA SER A 275 28.48 -11.77 -9.62
C SER A 275 29.93 -11.60 -10.15
N GLN A 276 30.22 -12.18 -11.28
CA GLN A 276 31.55 -12.08 -11.92
C GLN A 276 32.06 -10.62 -12.03
N TYR A 277 31.17 -9.63 -11.93
CA TYR A 277 31.55 -8.21 -12.05
C TYR A 277 32.33 -7.69 -10.85
N GLN A 278 32.29 -8.37 -9.69
CA GLN A 278 33.10 -8.01 -8.53
C GLN A 278 34.55 -8.51 -8.64
N GLY A 279 34.83 -9.39 -9.60
CA GLY A 279 36.21 -9.86 -9.88
C GLY A 279 36.76 -10.74 -8.75
N ASP A 280 38.01 -10.54 -8.38
CA ASP A 280 38.63 -11.31 -7.29
C ASP A 280 38.26 -10.73 -5.94
N VAL A 281 37.77 -11.58 -5.05
CA VAL A 281 37.27 -11.20 -3.71
C VAL A 281 38.14 -11.86 -2.63
N ASP A 282 38.58 -11.06 -1.65
CA ASP A 282 39.20 -11.61 -0.42
C ASP A 282 38.12 -11.89 0.61
N TRP A 283 37.62 -13.12 0.58
CA TRP A 283 36.53 -13.57 1.46
C TRP A 283 36.91 -13.51 2.95
N ASN A 284 38.18 -13.67 3.28
CA ASN A 284 38.64 -13.52 4.65
C ASN A 284 38.55 -12.05 5.12
N ALA A 285 38.77 -11.11 4.22
CA ALA A 285 38.57 -9.69 4.55
C ALA A 285 37.07 -9.38 4.71
N VAL A 286 36.23 -9.85 3.78
CA VAL A 286 34.76 -9.69 3.86
C VAL A 286 34.24 -10.25 5.22
N ALA A 287 34.64 -11.43 5.60
CA ALA A 287 34.18 -12.08 6.86
C ALA A 287 34.63 -11.36 8.15
N ARG A 288 35.56 -10.39 8.06
CA ARG A 288 35.94 -9.53 9.20
C ARG A 288 35.11 -8.26 9.30
N THR A 289 34.22 -8.02 8.32
CA THR A 289 33.31 -6.88 8.35
C THR A 289 32.01 -7.27 9.05
N ASP A 290 30.97 -6.42 8.93
CA ASP A 290 29.64 -6.70 9.47
C ASP A 290 28.78 -7.54 8.50
N VAL A 291 29.36 -8.13 7.45
CA VAL A 291 28.65 -8.98 6.48
C VAL A 291 28.45 -10.39 7.06
N ASP A 292 27.23 -10.84 7.12
CA ASP A 292 26.82 -12.17 7.64
C ASP A 292 26.59 -13.19 6.52
N PHE A 293 26.17 -12.71 5.32
CA PHE A 293 25.76 -13.60 4.23
C PHE A 293 26.10 -13.02 2.85
N VAL A 294 26.14 -13.90 1.87
CA VAL A 294 26.42 -13.59 0.46
C VAL A 294 25.40 -14.31 -0.40
N ILE A 295 24.82 -13.62 -1.40
CA ILE A 295 23.99 -14.26 -2.44
C ILE A 295 24.78 -14.19 -3.75
N ALA A 296 25.28 -15.36 -4.22
CA ALA A 296 26.16 -15.42 -5.41
C ALA A 296 25.38 -15.78 -6.67
N ARG A 297 25.64 -15.08 -7.78
CA ARG A 297 24.97 -15.36 -9.05
C ARG A 297 25.45 -16.71 -9.62
N VAL A 298 24.50 -17.63 -9.85
CA VAL A 298 24.78 -18.90 -10.53
C VAL A 298 25.00 -18.70 -12.04
N GLY A 299 24.22 -17.81 -12.62
CA GLY A 299 24.18 -17.55 -14.06
C GLY A 299 22.94 -16.80 -14.44
N GLY A 300 22.50 -16.96 -15.67
CA GLY A 300 21.27 -16.31 -16.12
C GLY A 300 20.82 -16.80 -17.48
N ARG A 301 19.65 -16.29 -17.91
CA ARG A 301 19.15 -16.48 -19.27
C ARG A 301 19.26 -15.17 -20.04
N GLY A 302 19.83 -15.23 -21.23
CA GLY A 302 20.00 -14.07 -22.10
C GLY A 302 18.66 -13.45 -22.54
N TYR A 303 18.55 -12.15 -22.45
CA TYR A 303 17.29 -11.42 -22.65
C TYR A 303 16.86 -11.31 -24.13
N THR A 304 17.68 -11.75 -25.09
CA THR A 304 17.34 -11.75 -26.51
C THR A 304 17.05 -13.19 -27.01
N VAL A 305 18.08 -14.01 -27.10
CA VAL A 305 17.98 -15.38 -27.65
C VAL A 305 17.45 -16.37 -26.60
N GLY A 306 17.63 -16.11 -25.31
CA GLY A 306 17.17 -16.98 -24.26
C GLY A 306 18.10 -18.14 -23.91
N ALA A 307 19.35 -18.09 -24.36
CA ALA A 307 20.35 -19.11 -23.98
C ALA A 307 20.77 -18.93 -22.51
N ILE A 308 20.88 -20.03 -21.79
CA ILE A 308 21.41 -20.04 -20.41
C ILE A 308 22.94 -19.84 -20.47
N TYR A 309 23.47 -19.10 -19.50
CA TYR A 309 24.92 -18.90 -19.33
C TYR A 309 25.29 -18.99 -17.85
N ASP A 310 26.47 -19.47 -17.57
CA ASP A 310 27.01 -19.57 -16.21
C ASP A 310 27.72 -18.28 -15.80
N ASP A 311 27.65 -17.95 -14.52
CA ASP A 311 28.53 -16.93 -13.92
C ASP A 311 29.90 -17.58 -13.68
N THR A 312 30.94 -17.00 -14.22
CA THR A 312 32.29 -17.56 -14.22
C THR A 312 32.94 -17.56 -12.82
N LYS A 313 32.37 -16.86 -11.87
CA LYS A 313 32.88 -16.73 -10.49
C LYS A 313 32.03 -17.49 -9.47
N PHE A 314 30.92 -18.13 -9.87
CA PHE A 314 29.99 -18.74 -8.90
C PHE A 314 30.71 -19.75 -7.99
N ASP A 315 31.42 -20.72 -8.57
CA ASP A 315 32.08 -21.79 -7.80
C ASP A 315 33.11 -21.18 -6.81
N GLU A 316 33.92 -20.22 -7.31
CA GLU A 316 34.94 -19.53 -6.49
C GLU A 316 34.30 -18.78 -5.33
N TYR A 317 33.18 -18.10 -5.61
CA TYR A 317 32.48 -17.28 -4.58
C TYR A 317 31.77 -18.16 -3.55
N ALA A 318 31.04 -19.17 -4.01
CA ALA A 318 30.32 -20.07 -3.11
C ALA A 318 31.28 -20.76 -2.14
N ASP A 319 32.36 -21.34 -2.67
CA ASP A 319 33.37 -22.02 -1.86
C ASP A 319 34.18 -21.05 -0.99
N GLY A 320 34.54 -19.89 -1.53
CA GLY A 320 35.33 -18.91 -0.83
C GLY A 320 34.60 -18.31 0.36
N ALA A 321 33.34 -17.91 0.15
CA ALA A 321 32.50 -17.35 1.20
C ALA A 321 32.19 -18.38 2.29
N ALA A 322 31.83 -19.63 1.90
CA ALA A 322 31.55 -20.72 2.86
C ALA A 322 32.80 -21.01 3.72
N ARG A 323 33.99 -21.15 3.11
CA ARG A 323 35.24 -21.38 3.85
C ARG A 323 35.58 -20.23 4.81
N ALA A 324 35.14 -19.00 4.49
CA ALA A 324 35.35 -17.84 5.37
C ALA A 324 34.29 -17.77 6.49
N GLY A 325 33.31 -18.67 6.51
CA GLY A 325 32.28 -18.75 7.55
C GLY A 325 31.03 -17.91 7.27
N LEU A 326 30.87 -17.38 6.06
CA LEU A 326 29.67 -16.62 5.66
C LEU A 326 28.56 -17.57 5.23
N GLN A 327 27.31 -17.21 5.50
CA GLN A 327 26.16 -17.94 4.96
C GLN A 327 26.07 -17.65 3.45
N VAL A 328 25.89 -18.70 2.63
CA VAL A 328 25.88 -18.56 1.17
C VAL A 328 24.50 -18.91 0.62
N GLY A 329 23.92 -18.00 -0.13
CA GLY A 329 22.77 -18.21 -1.00
C GLY A 329 23.17 -18.06 -2.46
N ALA A 330 22.20 -18.20 -3.34
CA ALA A 330 22.43 -18.16 -4.77
C ALA A 330 21.29 -17.43 -5.49
N TYR A 331 21.57 -16.78 -6.64
CA TYR A 331 20.51 -16.24 -7.46
C TYR A 331 20.74 -16.57 -8.95
N PHE A 332 19.66 -16.66 -9.69
CA PHE A 332 19.69 -16.88 -11.14
C PHE A 332 18.93 -15.76 -11.86
N PHE A 333 19.64 -15.05 -12.75
CA PHE A 333 19.06 -13.96 -13.53
C PHE A 333 18.14 -14.54 -14.59
N SER A 334 16.85 -14.58 -14.31
CA SER A 334 15.85 -15.20 -15.15
C SER A 334 15.32 -14.24 -16.21
N GLN A 335 15.17 -14.77 -17.42
CA GLN A 335 14.39 -14.14 -18.48
C GLN A 335 13.45 -15.18 -19.10
N ALA A 336 12.93 -16.09 -18.27
CA ALA A 336 11.97 -17.11 -18.69
C ALA A 336 10.67 -16.47 -19.20
N VAL A 337 10.13 -17.01 -20.29
CA VAL A 337 8.84 -16.59 -20.87
C VAL A 337 7.79 -17.70 -20.81
N SER A 338 8.09 -18.77 -20.06
CA SER A 338 7.18 -19.90 -19.86
C SER A 338 7.58 -20.70 -18.62
N VAL A 339 6.64 -21.48 -18.11
CA VAL A 339 6.87 -22.45 -17.03
C VAL A 339 8.02 -23.41 -17.40
N ALA A 340 8.02 -23.93 -18.61
CA ALA A 340 9.06 -24.89 -19.05
C ALA A 340 10.47 -24.29 -18.99
N GLU A 341 10.62 -23.01 -19.35
CA GLU A 341 11.92 -22.35 -19.26
C GLU A 341 12.34 -22.08 -17.81
N ALA A 342 11.40 -21.70 -16.95
CA ALA A 342 11.69 -21.51 -15.52
C ALA A 342 12.09 -22.85 -14.85
N GLN A 343 11.46 -23.95 -15.26
CA GLN A 343 11.86 -25.30 -14.79
C GLN A 343 13.27 -25.65 -15.28
N GLU A 344 13.59 -25.35 -16.56
CA GLU A 344 14.93 -25.54 -17.11
C GLU A 344 15.98 -24.75 -16.27
N GLU A 345 15.66 -23.49 -15.94
CA GLU A 345 16.52 -22.63 -15.11
C GLU A 345 16.72 -23.24 -13.72
N ALA A 346 15.65 -23.71 -13.08
CA ALA A 346 15.72 -24.30 -11.74
C ALA A 346 16.60 -25.58 -11.75
N TYR A 347 16.41 -26.46 -12.72
CA TYR A 347 17.26 -27.67 -12.82
C TYR A 347 18.71 -27.32 -13.10
N HIS A 348 18.97 -26.29 -13.94
CA HIS A 348 20.33 -25.82 -14.19
C HIS A 348 20.97 -25.30 -12.88
N VAL A 349 20.21 -24.50 -12.12
CA VAL A 349 20.67 -23.99 -10.79
C VAL A 349 21.00 -25.18 -9.89
N LEU A 350 20.11 -26.15 -9.74
CA LEU A 350 20.35 -27.32 -8.87
C LEU A 350 21.60 -28.10 -9.29
N ASP A 351 21.87 -28.20 -10.58
CA ASP A 351 23.08 -28.87 -11.06
C ASP A 351 24.34 -28.10 -10.64
N LYS A 352 24.30 -26.77 -10.72
CA LYS A 352 25.41 -25.89 -10.34
C LYS A 352 25.64 -25.84 -8.83
N LEU A 353 24.58 -25.99 -8.03
CA LEU A 353 24.72 -25.97 -6.54
C LEU A 353 25.39 -27.26 -6.01
N ARG A 354 25.49 -28.33 -6.78
CA ARG A 354 26.04 -29.61 -6.32
C ARG A 354 27.49 -29.46 -5.87
N GLY A 355 27.76 -29.88 -4.64
CA GLY A 355 29.11 -29.85 -4.08
C GLY A 355 29.45 -28.59 -3.31
N HIS A 356 28.58 -27.57 -3.36
CA HIS A 356 28.74 -26.32 -2.64
C HIS A 356 27.89 -26.31 -1.36
N GLU A 357 28.34 -25.62 -0.34
CA GLU A 357 27.61 -25.44 0.93
C GLU A 357 26.68 -24.24 0.81
N ILE A 358 25.44 -24.47 0.34
CA ILE A 358 24.42 -23.42 0.17
C ILE A 358 23.45 -23.51 1.35
N THR A 359 23.51 -22.54 2.25
CA THR A 359 22.71 -22.48 3.49
C THR A 359 21.79 -21.26 3.53
N GLY A 360 21.87 -20.41 2.53
CA GLY A 360 21.00 -19.25 2.32
C GLY A 360 19.98 -19.51 1.22
N PRO A 361 19.19 -18.50 0.87
CA PRO A 361 18.12 -18.66 -0.12
C PRO A 361 18.65 -18.87 -1.53
N VAL A 362 17.81 -19.52 -2.36
CA VAL A 362 18.04 -19.67 -3.82
C VAL A 362 16.97 -18.86 -4.54
N VAL A 363 17.38 -17.84 -5.27
CA VAL A 363 16.51 -16.74 -5.67
C VAL A 363 16.19 -16.77 -7.16
N PHE A 364 14.90 -16.67 -7.48
CA PHE A 364 14.39 -16.39 -8.82
C PHE A 364 14.49 -14.87 -9.02
N ASP A 365 15.45 -14.43 -9.85
CA ASP A 365 15.72 -13.02 -10.07
C ASP A 365 15.26 -12.62 -11.48
N TRP A 366 13.99 -12.25 -11.59
CA TRP A 366 13.41 -11.77 -12.86
C TRP A 366 13.36 -10.24 -12.86
N GLU A 367 13.99 -9.64 -13.89
CA GLU A 367 14.04 -8.18 -13.98
C GLU A 367 13.50 -7.67 -15.33
N VAL A 368 12.89 -6.49 -15.29
CA VAL A 368 12.43 -5.79 -16.49
C VAL A 368 13.63 -5.21 -17.23
N ILE A 369 13.90 -5.66 -18.43
CA ILE A 369 15.01 -5.17 -19.26
C ILE A 369 14.73 -3.76 -19.82
N GLY A 370 13.46 -3.39 -20.00
CA GLY A 370 13.07 -2.06 -20.49
C GLY A 370 13.35 -1.81 -21.96
N LYS A 371 13.66 -2.86 -22.72
CA LYS A 371 13.93 -2.79 -24.17
C LYS A 371 12.85 -3.57 -24.92
N SER A 372 12.33 -3.01 -26.01
CA SER A 372 11.27 -3.67 -26.80
C SER A 372 11.73 -4.97 -27.46
N GLU A 373 13.04 -5.13 -27.68
CA GLU A 373 13.62 -6.37 -28.22
C GLU A 373 13.87 -7.45 -27.16
N ALA A 374 13.63 -7.15 -25.87
CA ALA A 374 13.77 -8.16 -24.84
C ALA A 374 12.65 -9.20 -24.95
N ARG A 375 12.99 -10.47 -24.80
CA ARG A 375 12.04 -11.59 -24.91
C ARG A 375 10.92 -11.54 -23.87
N THR A 376 11.18 -10.90 -22.74
CA THR A 376 10.20 -10.70 -21.65
C THR A 376 9.41 -9.40 -21.80
N TYR A 377 9.62 -8.64 -22.91
CA TYR A 377 8.87 -7.41 -23.15
C TYR A 377 7.38 -7.73 -23.32
N GLY A 378 6.55 -7.14 -22.48
CA GLY A 378 5.10 -7.38 -22.53
C GLY A 378 4.65 -8.72 -21.95
N ILE A 379 5.51 -9.44 -21.22
CA ILE A 379 5.10 -10.69 -20.57
C ILE A 379 3.83 -10.47 -19.72
N GLU A 380 2.89 -11.39 -19.82
CA GLU A 380 1.65 -11.35 -19.04
C GLU A 380 1.92 -11.77 -17.59
N THR A 381 1.23 -11.12 -16.66
CA THR A 381 1.36 -11.34 -15.21
C THR A 381 1.23 -12.83 -14.84
N GLY A 382 0.18 -13.50 -15.34
CA GLY A 382 -0.05 -14.92 -15.02
C GLY A 382 1.08 -15.84 -15.50
N VAL A 383 1.72 -15.52 -16.63
CA VAL A 383 2.86 -16.30 -17.13
C VAL A 383 4.08 -16.10 -16.21
N LEU A 384 4.34 -14.86 -15.81
CA LEU A 384 5.46 -14.55 -14.92
C LEU A 384 5.28 -15.20 -13.54
N CYS A 385 4.08 -15.09 -12.95
CA CYS A 385 3.78 -15.71 -11.65
C CYS A 385 3.91 -17.25 -11.73
N ALA A 386 3.38 -17.87 -12.79
CA ALA A 386 3.49 -19.31 -12.99
C ALA A 386 4.96 -19.75 -13.18
N ALA A 387 5.78 -18.96 -13.86
CA ALA A 387 7.21 -19.22 -14.02
C ALA A 387 7.96 -19.14 -12.69
N ALA A 388 7.72 -18.08 -11.92
CA ALA A 388 8.33 -17.90 -10.59
C ALA A 388 7.96 -19.07 -9.66
N ASN A 389 6.68 -19.44 -9.62
CA ASN A 389 6.20 -20.56 -8.81
C ASN A 389 6.89 -21.89 -9.21
N ALA A 390 6.97 -22.17 -10.52
CA ALA A 390 7.56 -23.40 -11.01
C ALA A 390 9.05 -23.50 -10.66
N PHE A 391 9.80 -22.40 -10.75
CA PHE A 391 11.20 -22.34 -10.29
C PHE A 391 11.28 -22.62 -8.80
N CYS A 392 10.53 -21.85 -8.01
CA CYS A 392 10.58 -21.93 -6.54
C CYS A 392 10.16 -23.31 -6.02
N GLU A 393 9.15 -23.95 -6.62
CA GLU A 393 8.70 -25.29 -6.25
C GLU A 393 9.82 -26.32 -6.43
N ILE A 394 10.53 -26.29 -7.56
CA ILE A 394 11.65 -27.22 -7.83
C ILE A 394 12.79 -26.99 -6.83
N ILE A 395 13.12 -25.75 -6.54
CA ILE A 395 14.17 -25.39 -5.56
C ILE A 395 13.78 -25.91 -4.16
N LYS A 396 12.53 -25.70 -3.78
CA LYS A 396 11.96 -26.14 -2.48
C LYS A 396 11.97 -27.66 -2.37
N ASP A 397 11.54 -28.37 -3.42
CA ASP A 397 11.50 -29.83 -3.44
C ASP A 397 12.91 -30.45 -3.36
N ALA A 398 13.92 -29.72 -3.78
CA ALA A 398 15.32 -30.13 -3.65
C ALA A 398 15.91 -29.85 -2.26
N GLY A 399 15.15 -29.21 -1.36
CA GLY A 399 15.53 -28.94 0.03
C GLY A 399 16.20 -27.60 0.27
N TYR A 400 16.13 -26.67 -0.68
CA TYR A 400 16.62 -25.30 -0.52
C TYR A 400 15.48 -24.35 -0.20
N ASP A 401 15.79 -23.16 0.30
CA ASP A 401 14.84 -22.11 0.63
C ASP A 401 14.67 -21.17 -0.58
N PRO A 402 13.57 -21.24 -1.34
CA PRO A 402 13.39 -20.35 -2.48
C PRO A 402 12.97 -18.93 -2.07
N MET A 403 13.32 -17.94 -2.91
CA MET A 403 12.95 -16.55 -2.70
C MET A 403 12.76 -15.88 -4.08
N ILE A 404 11.93 -14.84 -4.16
CA ILE A 404 11.66 -14.11 -5.41
C ILE A 404 12.19 -12.68 -5.27
N TYR A 405 13.05 -12.27 -6.20
CA TYR A 405 13.55 -10.88 -6.25
C TYR A 405 12.55 -9.98 -6.95
N ILE A 406 12.32 -8.82 -6.39
CA ILE A 406 11.41 -7.80 -6.95
C ILE A 406 11.96 -6.40 -6.75
N THR A 407 11.65 -5.52 -7.73
CA THR A 407 11.75 -4.06 -7.58
C THR A 407 10.36 -3.51 -7.32
N ASP A 408 10.22 -2.21 -7.00
CA ASP A 408 8.91 -1.54 -6.93
C ASP A 408 8.05 -1.85 -8.17
N TYR A 409 8.65 -1.69 -9.36
CA TYR A 409 7.90 -1.85 -10.61
C TYR A 409 7.47 -3.30 -10.82
N ALA A 410 8.37 -4.24 -10.57
CA ALA A 410 8.03 -5.66 -10.70
C ALA A 410 6.93 -6.04 -9.70
N GLY A 411 7.10 -5.69 -8.43
CA GLY A 411 6.16 -6.06 -7.37
C GLY A 411 4.78 -5.41 -7.51
N TYR A 412 4.72 -4.16 -7.99
CA TYR A 412 3.44 -3.46 -8.11
C TYR A 412 2.75 -3.67 -9.46
N VAL A 413 3.51 -3.88 -10.55
CA VAL A 413 2.96 -3.78 -11.92
C VAL A 413 3.08 -5.09 -12.70
N LYS A 414 4.07 -5.93 -12.36
CA LYS A 414 4.34 -7.15 -13.14
C LYS A 414 3.86 -8.42 -12.45
N TYR A 415 4.00 -8.51 -11.14
CA TYR A 415 3.51 -9.66 -10.39
C TYR A 415 2.10 -9.41 -9.85
N ASP A 416 1.29 -10.46 -9.82
CA ASP A 416 0.19 -10.56 -8.86
C ASP A 416 0.76 -11.27 -7.63
N LEU A 417 1.07 -10.50 -6.59
CA LEU A 417 1.73 -11.05 -5.40
C LEU A 417 0.86 -12.07 -4.66
N SER A 418 -0.45 -12.08 -4.88
CA SER A 418 -1.33 -13.10 -4.29
C SER A 418 -1.08 -14.49 -4.90
N GLU A 419 -0.53 -14.54 -6.12
CA GLU A 419 -0.21 -15.80 -6.80
C GLU A 419 1.17 -16.36 -6.40
N VAL A 420 2.02 -15.55 -5.75
CA VAL A 420 3.40 -15.96 -5.40
C VAL A 420 3.71 -15.81 -3.90
N MET A 421 2.70 -15.52 -3.07
CA MET A 421 2.87 -15.20 -1.65
C MET A 421 3.36 -16.37 -0.79
N ASP A 422 3.45 -17.57 -1.33
CA ASP A 422 4.02 -18.72 -0.64
C ASP A 422 5.54 -18.63 -0.52
N TYR A 423 6.17 -17.70 -1.21
CA TYR A 423 7.63 -17.53 -1.22
C TYR A 423 8.01 -16.13 -0.73
N PRO A 424 9.04 -16.02 0.13
CA PRO A 424 9.48 -14.71 0.62
C PRO A 424 10.03 -13.86 -0.52
N LEU A 425 9.92 -12.54 -0.37
CA LEU A 425 10.38 -11.58 -1.36
C LEU A 425 11.73 -10.96 -0.96
N TRP A 426 12.62 -10.81 -1.92
CA TRP A 426 13.84 -9.99 -1.83
C TRP A 426 13.55 -8.70 -2.61
N TYR A 427 13.32 -7.64 -1.87
CA TYR A 427 12.87 -6.35 -2.43
C TYR A 427 14.05 -5.43 -2.68
N ALA A 428 14.14 -4.82 -3.85
CA ALA A 428 15.19 -3.87 -4.20
C ALA A 428 14.66 -2.44 -4.32
N ARG A 429 15.28 -1.54 -3.57
CA ARG A 429 14.98 -0.10 -3.65
C ARG A 429 16.18 0.69 -3.11
N TYR A 430 16.80 1.48 -3.96
CA TYR A 430 18.02 2.22 -3.64
C TYR A 430 17.75 3.69 -3.33
N GLY A 431 18.62 4.30 -2.54
CA GLY A 431 18.62 5.74 -2.33
C GLY A 431 17.50 6.25 -1.42
N VAL A 432 16.97 5.39 -0.58
CA VAL A 432 15.97 5.75 0.44
C VAL A 432 16.48 5.35 1.81
N ASP A 433 16.01 6.04 2.84
CA ASP A 433 16.41 5.78 4.23
C ASP A 433 15.70 4.56 4.82
N ALA A 434 14.53 4.21 4.28
CA ALA A 434 13.74 3.06 4.72
C ALA A 434 12.87 2.57 3.56
N PRO A 435 12.54 1.26 3.51
CA PRO A 435 11.77 0.68 2.40
C PRO A 435 10.29 1.00 2.54
N SER A 436 9.68 1.58 1.50
CA SER A 436 8.27 2.00 1.51
C SER A 436 7.35 1.07 0.71
N PHE A 437 7.82 -0.10 0.31
CA PHE A 437 7.00 -1.08 -0.39
C PHE A 437 5.81 -1.49 0.49
N TYR A 438 4.62 -1.55 -0.09
CA TYR A 438 3.38 -1.77 0.66
C TYR A 438 3.29 -3.18 1.25
N TYR A 439 3.73 -4.18 0.48
CA TYR A 439 3.63 -5.58 0.88
C TYR A 439 4.86 -6.03 1.65
N ASP A 440 4.71 -7.13 2.38
CA ASP A 440 5.78 -7.72 3.18
C ASP A 440 6.92 -8.27 2.29
N PHE A 441 8.12 -8.26 2.84
CA PHE A 441 9.31 -8.83 2.22
C PHE A 441 10.25 -9.34 3.32
N ALA A 442 11.12 -10.28 2.95
CA ALA A 442 12.06 -10.89 3.90
C ALA A 442 13.46 -10.28 3.80
N MET A 443 13.81 -9.72 2.64
CA MET A 443 15.15 -9.15 2.42
C MET A 443 15.02 -7.84 1.62
N TRP A 444 15.88 -6.85 1.92
CA TRP A 444 15.90 -5.56 1.22
C TRP A 444 17.31 -5.28 0.68
N GLN A 445 17.44 -5.19 -0.65
CA GLN A 445 18.65 -4.70 -1.33
C GLN A 445 18.54 -3.17 -1.37
N TYR A 446 19.33 -2.52 -0.51
CA TYR A 446 19.17 -1.08 -0.25
C TYR A 446 20.17 -0.20 -0.99
N SER A 447 21.22 -0.80 -1.57
CA SER A 447 22.26 -0.03 -2.27
C SER A 447 22.95 -0.91 -3.32
N SER A 448 23.26 -0.31 -4.48
CA SER A 448 24.14 -0.90 -5.50
C SER A 448 25.50 -0.23 -5.52
N LYS A 449 25.83 0.49 -4.45
CA LYS A 449 27.07 1.31 -4.36
C LYS A 449 27.75 1.15 -3.00
N GLY A 450 27.61 -0.03 -2.39
CA GLY A 450 28.27 -0.33 -1.14
C GLY A 450 29.78 -0.49 -1.33
N SER A 451 30.50 -0.35 -0.24
CA SER A 451 31.94 -0.61 -0.17
C SER A 451 32.18 -1.55 1.00
N VAL A 452 32.80 -2.69 0.73
CA VAL A 452 33.08 -3.75 1.71
C VAL A 452 34.56 -4.14 1.56
N ASP A 453 35.25 -4.22 2.68
CA ASP A 453 36.66 -4.61 2.67
C ASP A 453 36.81 -6.03 2.08
N GLY A 454 37.74 -6.20 1.17
CA GLY A 454 37.93 -7.46 0.44
C GLY A 454 37.31 -7.44 -0.97
N ILE A 455 36.50 -6.43 -1.31
CA ILE A 455 35.89 -6.27 -2.64
C ILE A 455 36.35 -4.96 -3.27
N LYS A 456 36.78 -5.01 -4.52
CA LYS A 456 37.20 -3.81 -5.27
C LYS A 456 36.01 -3.19 -5.97
N GLY A 457 35.74 -1.93 -5.69
CA GLY A 457 34.68 -1.17 -6.32
C GLY A 457 33.36 -1.32 -5.57
N ASN A 458 32.26 -1.17 -6.28
CA ASN A 458 30.91 -1.22 -5.70
C ASN A 458 30.42 -2.67 -5.54
N VAL A 459 29.64 -2.88 -4.50
CA VAL A 459 28.93 -4.15 -4.27
C VAL A 459 27.50 -3.84 -3.82
N ASP A 460 26.57 -4.70 -4.15
CA ASP A 460 25.19 -4.60 -3.74
C ASP A 460 25.07 -5.00 -2.26
N MET A 461 24.25 -4.23 -1.50
CA MET A 461 24.14 -4.36 -0.04
C MET A 461 22.73 -4.71 0.34
N ASP A 462 22.60 -5.69 1.25
CA ASP A 462 21.34 -6.28 1.64
C ASP A 462 21.15 -6.26 3.16
N ILE A 463 19.89 -6.24 3.58
CA ILE A 463 19.50 -6.53 4.96
C ILE A 463 18.40 -7.60 4.93
N TRP A 464 18.61 -8.69 5.66
CA TRP A 464 17.68 -9.83 5.75
C TRP A 464 17.00 -9.81 7.11
N PHE A 465 15.66 -9.84 7.11
CA PHE A 465 14.80 -9.82 8.30
C PHE A 465 14.43 -11.28 8.62
N ILE A 466 14.92 -11.79 9.74
CA ILE A 466 14.71 -13.19 10.15
C ILE A 466 13.44 -13.23 11.02
N LYS A 467 12.35 -13.74 10.46
CA LYS A 467 11.04 -13.82 11.13
C LYS A 467 10.82 -15.16 11.82
#